data_03b5f95ba24945c3d6d0804e6e631ec4
#
_entry.id   03b5f95ba24945c3d6d0804e6e631ec4
#
_cell.length_a   1.000
_cell.length_b   1.000
_cell.length_c   1.000
_cell.angle_alpha   90.00
_cell.angle_beta   90.00
_cell.angle_gamma   90.00
#
_symmetry.space_group_name_H-M   'P 1'
#
loop_
_entity.id
_entity.type
_entity.pdbx_description
1 polymer ?
#
loop_
_entity_poly.entity_id
_entity_poly.type
_entity_poly.pdbx_seq_one_letter_code
_entity_poly.pdbx_strand_id
1 'polypeptide(L)'
;LETKIKSEAFQKFCEATAGIMNPEVEAWKQAGGKVMGYFCSTVPEELFTAAGLLPFRMRGTGSTSTELSDACFSNINCSYPRHTMNEALLGNYDFLDGLVCINSCDHVRRVYDNWIAQLGTTFVRVMSLPRKVEAPQIDWYYDEINLLRGQLQEHFGVEITDERLWEAIKLHNEIRELQKKVYEYRKSDAPPLSGAETLPIMVAGLSMPKERYKTLLQQFLGDIEKLKGGGGHRARLMIVGGELDDPEFMEVIEEQGGIVVTDSTCFGTRLMWRPVDESVDDPVRALASYYIYDRPSCPRMYGDQPRRIDYIKELAKEFRVDGIIGERLIFCDQWLVEHYMTGMDLKEAEIPFLQLDREYIMGGKGQLRTRVQAFLETIEGMRS
;
A
#
# COMPACT_ATOMS: atom_id res chain seq x y z
N LEU A 1 17.92 7.78 0.23
CA LEU A 1 18.58 6.45 0.23
C LEU A 1 19.93 6.54 -0.50
N GLU A 2 21.06 6.49 0.22
CA GLU A 2 22.33 6.09 -0.41
C GLU A 2 22.29 4.57 -0.62
N THR A 3 21.71 4.15 -1.72
CA THR A 3 21.58 2.73 -2.04
C THR A 3 22.83 2.17 -2.70
N LYS A 4 23.19 0.94 -2.33
CA LYS A 4 24.26 0.17 -3.00
C LYS A 4 23.79 -0.46 -4.32
N ILE A 5 22.48 -0.35 -4.64
CA ILE A 5 21.87 -0.97 -5.80
C ILE A 5 22.17 -0.14 -7.05
N LYS A 6 23.04 -0.68 -7.90
CA LYS A 6 23.38 -0.10 -9.21
C LYS A 6 22.46 -0.68 -10.29
N SER A 7 21.21 -0.23 -10.33
CA SER A 7 20.21 -0.62 -11.31
C SER A 7 19.45 0.63 -11.78
N GLU A 8 19.36 0.83 -13.08
CA GLU A 8 18.59 1.93 -13.67
C GLU A 8 17.10 1.76 -13.32
N ALA A 9 16.57 0.54 -13.35
CA ALA A 9 15.19 0.27 -12.99
C ALA A 9 14.91 0.64 -11.52
N PHE A 10 15.84 0.34 -10.60
CA PHE A 10 15.72 0.73 -9.20
C PHE A 10 15.71 2.26 -9.02
N GLN A 11 16.58 2.97 -9.73
CA GLN A 11 16.60 4.44 -9.70
C GLN A 11 15.27 5.02 -10.17
N LYS A 12 14.65 4.44 -11.23
CA LYS A 12 13.32 4.85 -11.70
C LYS A 12 12.22 4.64 -10.66
N PHE A 13 12.27 3.56 -9.89
CA PHE A 13 11.34 3.37 -8.76
C PHE A 13 11.52 4.45 -7.67
N CYS A 14 12.77 4.76 -7.31
CA CYS A 14 13.05 5.82 -6.35
C CYS A 14 12.59 7.21 -6.88
N GLU A 15 12.86 7.54 -8.14
CA GLU A 15 12.38 8.77 -8.77
C GLU A 15 10.85 8.87 -8.76
N ALA A 16 10.14 7.76 -9.03
CA ALA A 16 8.67 7.72 -9.03
C ALA A 16 8.04 7.86 -7.64
N THR A 17 8.81 7.69 -6.58
CA THR A 17 8.33 7.75 -5.19
C THR A 17 8.81 8.97 -4.40
N ALA A 18 9.79 9.71 -4.93
CA ALA A 18 10.43 10.83 -4.24
C ALA A 18 9.50 12.03 -4.00
N GLY A 19 8.45 12.19 -4.78
CA GLY A 19 7.48 13.27 -4.69
C GLY A 19 6.09 12.85 -5.12
N ILE A 20 5.14 13.77 -5.05
CA ILE A 20 3.77 13.57 -5.52
C ILE A 20 3.77 13.51 -7.06
N MET A 21 4.16 14.60 -7.70
CA MET A 21 4.40 14.59 -9.14
C MET A 21 5.72 13.86 -9.41
N ASN A 22 5.70 12.91 -10.34
CA ASN A 22 6.88 12.14 -10.73
C ASN A 22 7.05 12.14 -12.27
N PRO A 23 8.25 11.83 -12.79
CA PRO A 23 8.52 11.90 -14.22
C PRO A 23 7.61 11.03 -15.11
N GLU A 24 7.14 9.90 -14.61
CA GLU A 24 6.25 8.99 -15.36
C GLU A 24 4.82 9.55 -15.48
N VAL A 25 4.32 10.21 -14.41
CA VAL A 25 3.04 10.94 -14.44
C VAL A 25 3.14 12.17 -15.33
N GLU A 26 4.25 12.92 -15.24
CA GLU A 26 4.49 14.09 -16.10
C GLU A 26 4.49 13.70 -17.58
N ALA A 27 5.23 12.66 -17.96
CA ALA A 27 5.25 12.16 -19.33
C ALA A 27 3.87 11.68 -19.79
N TRP A 28 3.10 11.01 -18.91
CA TRP A 28 1.73 10.60 -19.19
C TRP A 28 0.80 11.78 -19.47
N LYS A 29 0.87 12.84 -18.67
CA LYS A 29 0.09 14.08 -18.89
C LYS A 29 0.51 14.81 -20.15
N GLN A 30 1.81 14.90 -20.45
CA GLN A 30 2.33 15.51 -21.70
C GLN A 30 1.84 14.77 -22.94
N ALA A 31 1.63 13.46 -22.85
CA ALA A 31 1.02 12.65 -23.91
C ALA A 31 -0.52 12.79 -24.01
N GLY A 32 -1.13 13.66 -23.19
CA GLY A 32 -2.59 13.86 -23.16
C GLY A 32 -3.34 12.84 -22.31
N GLY A 33 -2.64 11.99 -21.56
CA GLY A 33 -3.22 10.99 -20.68
C GLY A 33 -3.90 11.62 -19.45
N LYS A 34 -4.89 10.93 -18.92
CA LYS A 34 -5.66 11.33 -17.74
C LYS A 34 -5.25 10.51 -16.53
N VAL A 35 -5.30 11.14 -15.34
CA VAL A 35 -4.85 10.54 -14.07
C VAL A 35 -6.01 10.48 -13.09
N MET A 36 -6.27 9.27 -12.55
CA MET A 36 -7.30 9.02 -11.55
C MET A 36 -6.66 8.81 -10.18
N GLY A 37 -6.80 9.80 -9.30
CA GLY A 37 -6.42 9.67 -7.90
C GLY A 37 -7.34 8.69 -7.16
N TYR A 38 -6.80 7.91 -6.22
CA TYR A 38 -7.63 7.06 -5.38
C TYR A 38 -7.06 6.85 -3.97
N PHE A 39 -7.96 6.72 -2.99
CA PHE A 39 -7.62 6.38 -1.62
C PHE A 39 -7.96 4.92 -1.31
N CYS A 40 -7.13 4.31 -0.48
CA CYS A 40 -7.28 2.95 0.02
C CYS A 40 -6.97 1.85 -1.00
N SER A 41 -6.39 0.76 -0.50
CA SER A 41 -6.02 -0.40 -1.30
C SER A 41 -7.21 -1.26 -1.76
N THR A 42 -8.43 -0.90 -1.39
CA THR A 42 -9.64 -1.64 -1.78
C THR A 42 -10.35 -1.05 -3.00
N VAL A 43 -9.90 0.07 -3.54
CA VAL A 43 -10.40 0.59 -4.83
C VAL A 43 -9.84 -0.27 -5.97
N PRO A 44 -10.67 -0.78 -6.89
CA PRO A 44 -10.22 -1.63 -8.00
C PRO A 44 -9.52 -0.79 -9.08
N GLU A 45 -8.20 -0.67 -8.99
CA GLU A 45 -7.40 0.12 -9.93
C GLU A 45 -7.38 -0.45 -11.36
N GLU A 46 -7.69 -1.74 -11.52
CA GLU A 46 -7.92 -2.39 -12.81
C GLU A 46 -8.99 -1.69 -13.64
N LEU A 47 -10.01 -1.14 -12.97
CA LEU A 47 -11.08 -0.40 -13.64
C LEU A 47 -10.57 0.89 -14.30
N PHE A 48 -9.65 1.59 -13.64
CA PHE A 48 -8.99 2.79 -14.20
C PHE A 48 -8.08 2.42 -15.36
N THR A 49 -7.32 1.34 -15.23
CA THR A 49 -6.46 0.81 -16.31
C THR A 49 -7.31 0.44 -17.54
N ALA A 50 -8.43 -0.26 -17.35
CA ALA A 50 -9.37 -0.62 -18.42
C ALA A 50 -9.99 0.63 -19.09
N ALA A 51 -10.18 1.71 -18.35
CA ALA A 51 -10.64 3.00 -18.86
C ALA A 51 -9.56 3.78 -19.61
N GLY A 52 -8.31 3.33 -19.63
CA GLY A 52 -7.17 4.09 -20.18
C GLY A 52 -6.72 5.27 -19.32
N LEU A 53 -7.06 5.24 -18.02
CA LEU A 53 -6.66 6.24 -17.03
C LEU A 53 -5.46 5.69 -16.22
N LEU A 54 -4.53 6.57 -15.84
CA LEU A 54 -3.45 6.20 -14.94
C LEU A 54 -3.97 6.14 -13.49
N PRO A 55 -3.97 4.97 -12.82
CA PRO A 55 -4.30 4.89 -11.41
C PRO A 55 -3.18 5.53 -10.57
N PHE A 56 -3.53 6.48 -9.71
CA PHE A 56 -2.59 7.17 -8.83
C PHE A 56 -3.04 7.06 -7.37
N ARG A 57 -2.31 6.28 -6.58
CA ARG A 57 -2.57 6.15 -5.14
C ARG A 57 -2.19 7.45 -4.43
N MET A 58 -3.15 8.03 -3.71
CA MET A 58 -2.96 9.26 -2.96
C MET A 58 -2.01 9.05 -1.79
N ARG A 59 -1.06 9.96 -1.61
CA ARG A 59 -0.03 9.94 -0.56
C ARG A 59 0.24 11.37 -0.09
N GLY A 60 0.81 11.54 1.09
CA GLY A 60 1.26 12.85 1.59
C GLY A 60 2.76 13.06 1.43
N THR A 61 3.40 12.40 0.47
CA THR A 61 4.85 12.41 0.27
C THR A 61 5.40 13.83 0.10
N GLY A 62 6.46 14.14 0.84
CA GLY A 62 7.10 15.46 0.80
C GLY A 62 6.39 16.53 1.64
N SER A 63 5.23 16.23 2.21
CA SER A 63 4.53 17.16 3.10
C SER A 63 5.36 17.44 4.37
N THR A 64 5.42 18.70 4.76
CA THR A 64 6.13 19.14 5.98
C THR A 64 5.20 19.75 7.02
N SER A 65 3.92 19.96 6.67
CA SER A 65 2.93 20.62 7.52
C SER A 65 1.53 20.09 7.22
N THR A 66 0.60 20.28 8.16
CA THR A 66 -0.84 20.08 7.99
C THR A 66 -1.63 21.37 8.18
N GLU A 67 -0.97 22.52 8.19
CA GLU A 67 -1.56 23.81 8.57
C GLU A 67 -2.81 24.18 7.76
N LEU A 68 -2.78 23.99 6.43
CA LEU A 68 -3.94 24.28 5.59
C LEU A 68 -5.08 23.27 5.84
N SER A 69 -4.76 22.00 5.95
CA SER A 69 -5.76 20.95 6.18
C SER A 69 -6.35 21.03 7.59
N ASP A 70 -5.63 21.52 8.59
CA ASP A 70 -6.11 21.66 9.97
C ASP A 70 -7.24 22.67 10.10
N ALA A 71 -7.42 23.56 9.10
CA ALA A 71 -8.58 24.42 9.01
C ALA A 71 -9.91 23.65 8.76
N CYS A 72 -9.83 22.45 8.19
CA CYS A 72 -10.99 21.64 7.84
C CYS A 72 -10.98 20.22 8.40
N PHE A 73 -9.91 19.83 9.09
CA PHE A 73 -9.79 18.56 9.81
C PHE A 73 -9.66 18.77 11.32
N SER A 74 -10.21 17.88 12.09
CA SER A 74 -9.90 17.83 13.53
C SER A 74 -8.49 17.28 13.74
N ASN A 75 -7.80 17.79 14.77
CA ASN A 75 -6.47 17.33 15.18
C ASN A 75 -6.43 15.87 15.68
N ILE A 76 -7.58 15.28 15.98
CA ILE A 76 -7.72 13.84 16.30
C ILE A 76 -7.95 12.98 15.05
N ASN A 77 -7.88 13.55 13.84
CA ASN A 77 -7.82 12.78 12.63
C ASN A 77 -6.42 12.22 12.39
N CYS A 78 -6.35 11.01 11.84
CA CYS A 78 -5.10 10.39 11.40
C CYS A 78 -4.29 11.35 10.51
N SER A 79 -2.98 11.43 10.71
CA SER A 79 -2.13 12.40 10.00
C SER A 79 -1.97 12.09 8.50
N TYR A 80 -2.10 10.85 8.04
CA TYR A 80 -2.04 10.51 6.61
C TYR A 80 -3.04 11.32 5.75
N PRO A 81 -4.37 11.28 5.97
CA PRO A 81 -5.30 12.08 5.19
C PRO A 81 -5.13 13.60 5.40
N ARG A 82 -4.65 14.05 6.58
CA ARG A 82 -4.36 15.46 6.82
C ARG A 82 -3.21 15.95 5.94
N HIS A 83 -2.08 15.22 5.91
CA HIS A 83 -0.95 15.54 5.04
C HIS A 83 -1.33 15.48 3.56
N THR A 84 -2.06 14.43 3.15
CA THR A 84 -2.52 14.31 1.76
C THR A 84 -3.42 15.47 1.34
N MET A 85 -4.36 15.89 2.20
CA MET A 85 -5.23 17.04 1.92
C MET A 85 -4.47 18.35 1.93
N ASN A 86 -3.46 18.50 2.81
CA ASN A 86 -2.61 19.70 2.83
C ASN A 86 -1.89 19.88 1.48
N GLU A 87 -1.32 18.79 0.95
CA GLU A 87 -0.68 18.81 -0.37
C GLU A 87 -1.67 19.14 -1.51
N ALA A 88 -2.90 18.67 -1.39
CA ALA A 88 -3.95 19.02 -2.35
C ALA A 88 -4.32 20.51 -2.29
N LEU A 89 -4.43 21.09 -1.10
CA LEU A 89 -4.69 22.52 -0.91
C LEU A 89 -3.53 23.40 -1.38
N LEU A 90 -2.30 22.88 -1.40
CA LEU A 90 -1.12 23.53 -1.99
C LEU A 90 -1.08 23.43 -3.52
N GLY A 91 -2.01 22.71 -4.17
CA GLY A 91 -2.06 22.53 -5.62
C GLY A 91 -1.18 21.40 -6.14
N ASN A 92 -0.51 20.62 -5.27
CA ASN A 92 0.37 19.53 -5.67
C ASN A 92 -0.37 18.36 -6.33
N TYR A 93 -1.71 18.37 -6.33
CA TYR A 93 -2.60 17.40 -6.97
C TYR A 93 -3.43 17.96 -8.13
N ASP A 94 -3.13 19.17 -8.63
CA ASP A 94 -3.87 19.82 -9.73
C ASP A 94 -3.80 19.05 -11.05
N PHE A 95 -2.88 18.08 -11.16
CA PHE A 95 -2.75 17.20 -12.33
C PHE A 95 -3.82 16.11 -12.40
N LEU A 96 -4.58 15.86 -11.32
CA LEU A 96 -5.62 14.83 -11.29
C LEU A 96 -6.83 15.24 -12.13
N ASP A 97 -7.28 14.32 -12.98
CA ASP A 97 -8.52 14.47 -13.73
C ASP A 97 -9.75 13.95 -12.95
N GLY A 98 -9.51 13.21 -11.89
CA GLY A 98 -10.55 12.71 -10.99
C GLY A 98 -9.99 12.11 -9.71
N LEU A 99 -10.89 11.91 -8.74
CA LEU A 99 -10.59 11.29 -7.45
C LEU A 99 -11.67 10.28 -7.07
N VAL A 100 -11.26 9.08 -6.69
CA VAL A 100 -12.12 8.07 -6.08
C VAL A 100 -11.69 7.81 -4.65
N CYS A 101 -12.55 8.18 -3.70
CA CYS A 101 -12.43 7.79 -2.31
C CYS A 101 -13.24 6.51 -2.05
N ILE A 102 -13.01 5.91 -0.92
CA ILE A 102 -13.81 4.80 -0.42
C ILE A 102 -14.13 5.03 1.05
N ASN A 103 -15.31 4.65 1.51
CA ASN A 103 -15.70 4.85 2.90
C ASN A 103 -14.99 3.87 3.87
N SER A 104 -13.67 3.70 3.68
CA SER A 104 -12.85 2.78 4.49
C SER A 104 -12.79 3.17 5.97
N CYS A 105 -12.62 4.44 6.26
CA CYS A 105 -12.66 5.01 7.62
C CYS A 105 -13.22 6.45 7.58
N ASP A 106 -13.51 7.00 8.75
CA ASP A 106 -14.03 8.38 8.84
C ASP A 106 -13.03 9.42 8.33
N HIS A 107 -11.74 9.19 8.55
CA HIS A 107 -10.71 10.13 8.12
C HIS A 107 -10.64 10.27 6.59
N VAL A 108 -10.70 9.18 5.83
CA VAL A 108 -10.76 9.20 4.36
C VAL A 108 -12.10 9.78 3.86
N ARG A 109 -13.22 9.54 4.57
CA ARG A 109 -14.49 10.19 4.25
C ARG A 109 -14.41 11.71 4.38
N ARG A 110 -13.69 12.22 5.39
CA ARG A 110 -13.48 13.68 5.55
C ARG A 110 -12.62 14.25 4.42
N VAL A 111 -11.68 13.47 3.85
CA VAL A 111 -10.97 13.92 2.62
C VAL A 111 -11.98 14.14 1.50
N TYR A 112 -12.88 13.19 1.25
CA TYR A 112 -13.90 13.32 0.21
C TYR A 112 -14.76 14.58 0.38
N ASP A 113 -15.28 14.81 1.59
CA ASP A 113 -16.12 15.98 1.88
C ASP A 113 -15.35 17.30 1.66
N ASN A 114 -14.12 17.38 2.17
CA ASN A 114 -13.29 18.57 2.05
C ASN A 114 -12.79 18.78 0.62
N TRP A 115 -12.51 17.71 -0.12
CA TRP A 115 -12.09 17.78 -1.53
C TRP A 115 -13.17 18.45 -2.38
N ILE A 116 -14.44 18.01 -2.25
CA ILE A 116 -15.55 18.61 -2.97
C ILE A 116 -15.77 20.08 -2.57
N ALA A 117 -15.60 20.39 -1.28
CA ALA A 117 -15.84 21.73 -0.77
C ALA A 117 -14.75 22.75 -1.15
N GLN A 118 -13.49 22.31 -1.33
CA GLN A 118 -12.32 23.17 -1.44
C GLN A 118 -11.65 23.13 -2.82
N LEU A 119 -11.81 22.06 -3.60
CA LEU A 119 -11.05 21.83 -4.82
C LEU A 119 -11.97 21.69 -6.03
N GLY A 120 -11.44 22.07 -7.20
CA GLY A 120 -12.19 22.13 -8.46
C GLY A 120 -12.18 20.83 -9.29
N THR A 121 -11.77 19.70 -8.73
CA THR A 121 -11.75 18.41 -9.46
C THR A 121 -13.15 18.03 -9.91
N THR A 122 -13.36 17.81 -11.21
CA THR A 122 -14.69 17.64 -11.80
C THR A 122 -15.29 16.25 -11.57
N PHE A 123 -14.47 15.24 -11.41
CA PHE A 123 -14.91 13.88 -11.08
C PHE A 123 -14.43 13.49 -9.69
N VAL A 124 -15.30 13.54 -8.70
CA VAL A 124 -15.01 13.09 -7.34
C VAL A 124 -16.09 12.13 -6.90
N ARG A 125 -15.73 10.91 -6.53
CA ARG A 125 -16.68 9.86 -6.14
C ARG A 125 -16.25 9.18 -4.84
N VAL A 126 -17.24 8.65 -4.12
CA VAL A 126 -17.01 7.78 -2.97
C VAL A 126 -17.66 6.43 -3.21
N MET A 127 -16.88 5.36 -3.15
CA MET A 127 -17.38 3.99 -3.20
C MET A 127 -17.82 3.54 -1.81
N SER A 128 -18.87 2.74 -1.76
CA SER A 128 -19.36 2.13 -0.53
C SER A 128 -18.73 0.75 -0.34
N LEU A 129 -17.77 0.65 0.61
CA LEU A 129 -17.13 -0.61 0.95
C LEU A 129 -17.91 -1.34 2.05
N PRO A 130 -18.32 -2.59 1.85
CA PRO A 130 -18.90 -3.42 2.89
C PRO A 130 -17.95 -3.58 4.10
N ARG A 131 -18.52 -4.00 5.25
CA ARG A 131 -17.74 -4.22 6.49
C ARG A 131 -17.50 -5.69 6.82
N LYS A 132 -17.97 -6.62 6.00
CA LYS A 132 -17.83 -8.05 6.15
C LYS A 132 -17.36 -8.68 4.84
N VAL A 133 -16.95 -9.94 4.90
CA VAL A 133 -16.38 -10.68 3.76
C VAL A 133 -17.27 -11.83 3.29
N GLU A 134 -18.57 -11.75 3.53
CA GLU A 134 -19.56 -12.79 3.20
C GLU A 134 -20.12 -12.58 1.78
N ALA A 135 -20.82 -13.57 1.21
CA ALA A 135 -21.36 -13.50 -0.15
C ALA A 135 -22.26 -12.27 -0.44
N PRO A 136 -23.19 -11.84 0.46
CA PRO A 136 -24.00 -10.64 0.20
C PRO A 136 -23.17 -9.36 0.08
N GLN A 137 -21.97 -9.32 0.69
CA GLN A 137 -21.06 -8.18 0.61
C GLN A 137 -20.27 -8.17 -0.69
N ILE A 138 -19.99 -9.34 -1.26
CA ILE A 138 -19.43 -9.46 -2.60
C ILE A 138 -20.45 -8.96 -3.64
N ASP A 139 -21.72 -9.33 -3.49
CA ASP A 139 -22.81 -8.84 -4.37
C ASP A 139 -22.95 -7.30 -4.29
N TRP A 140 -22.96 -6.75 -3.07
CA TRP A 140 -22.96 -5.30 -2.91
C TRP A 140 -21.77 -4.63 -3.60
N TYR A 141 -20.55 -5.18 -3.40
CA TYR A 141 -19.36 -4.57 -3.97
C TYR A 141 -19.30 -4.72 -5.49
N TYR A 142 -19.88 -5.77 -6.03
CA TYR A 142 -20.13 -5.95 -7.47
C TYR A 142 -20.96 -4.80 -8.04
N ASP A 143 -22.05 -4.44 -7.36
CA ASP A 143 -22.91 -3.33 -7.78
C ASP A 143 -22.17 -1.98 -7.69
N GLU A 144 -21.36 -1.77 -6.65
CA GLU A 144 -20.53 -0.55 -6.48
C GLU A 144 -19.47 -0.42 -7.59
N ILE A 145 -18.83 -1.53 -7.99
CA ILE A 145 -17.87 -1.52 -9.12
C ILE A 145 -18.58 -1.19 -10.43
N ASN A 146 -19.75 -1.78 -10.69
CA ASN A 146 -20.54 -1.48 -11.89
C ASN A 146 -21.05 -0.03 -11.91
N LEU A 147 -21.43 0.50 -10.76
CA LEU A 147 -21.82 1.91 -10.63
C LEU A 147 -20.65 2.82 -10.99
N LEU A 148 -19.45 2.56 -10.44
CA LEU A 148 -18.25 3.33 -10.77
C LEU A 148 -17.87 3.18 -12.25
N ARG A 149 -17.96 1.97 -12.82
CA ARG A 149 -17.74 1.70 -14.25
C ARG A 149 -18.60 2.59 -15.12
N GLY A 150 -19.91 2.66 -14.85
CA GLY A 150 -20.84 3.52 -15.58
C GLY A 150 -20.51 5.00 -15.45
N GLN A 151 -20.19 5.47 -14.25
CA GLN A 151 -19.81 6.87 -14.00
C GLN A 151 -18.51 7.27 -14.72
N LEU A 152 -17.51 6.38 -14.78
CA LEU A 152 -16.26 6.60 -15.52
C LEU A 152 -16.54 6.70 -17.03
N GLN A 153 -17.34 5.79 -17.57
CA GLN A 153 -17.72 5.79 -18.99
C GLN A 153 -18.42 7.10 -19.38
N GLU A 154 -19.40 7.52 -18.59
CA GLU A 154 -20.16 8.75 -18.81
C GLU A 154 -19.27 9.99 -18.75
N HIS A 155 -18.46 10.12 -17.70
CA HIS A 155 -17.67 11.34 -17.46
C HIS A 155 -16.49 11.49 -18.42
N PHE A 156 -15.77 10.40 -18.70
CA PHE A 156 -14.56 10.44 -19.53
C PHE A 156 -14.80 10.13 -20.99
N GLY A 157 -16.03 9.73 -21.37
CA GLY A 157 -16.36 9.38 -22.75
C GLY A 157 -15.61 8.13 -23.24
N VAL A 158 -15.37 7.19 -22.35
CA VAL A 158 -14.65 5.94 -22.61
C VAL A 158 -15.57 4.74 -22.53
N GLU A 159 -15.24 3.67 -23.23
CA GLU A 159 -15.95 2.40 -23.10
C GLU A 159 -15.08 1.43 -22.29
N ILE A 160 -15.63 0.83 -21.24
CA ILE A 160 -14.99 -0.19 -20.41
C ILE A 160 -15.73 -1.50 -20.66
N THR A 161 -15.33 -2.25 -21.70
CA THR A 161 -15.91 -3.56 -21.97
C THR A 161 -15.37 -4.63 -21.01
N ASP A 162 -15.99 -5.80 -20.96
CA ASP A 162 -15.50 -6.92 -20.16
C ASP A 162 -14.15 -7.42 -20.67
N GLU A 163 -13.93 -7.39 -21.98
CA GLU A 163 -12.65 -7.75 -22.59
C GLU A 163 -11.52 -6.82 -22.13
N ARG A 164 -11.75 -5.50 -22.16
CA ARG A 164 -10.77 -4.52 -21.66
C ARG A 164 -10.51 -4.66 -20.17
N LEU A 165 -11.53 -5.01 -19.40
CA LEU A 165 -11.38 -5.23 -17.97
C LEU A 165 -10.58 -6.51 -17.69
N TRP A 166 -10.79 -7.60 -18.47
CA TRP A 166 -9.97 -8.79 -18.41
C TRP A 166 -8.51 -8.54 -18.81
N GLU A 167 -8.26 -7.72 -19.83
CA GLU A 167 -6.91 -7.31 -20.21
C GLU A 167 -6.21 -6.57 -19.06
N ALA A 168 -6.92 -5.65 -18.40
CA ALA A 168 -6.39 -4.94 -17.25
C ALA A 168 -6.13 -5.90 -16.06
N ILE A 169 -7.04 -6.82 -15.75
CA ILE A 169 -6.87 -7.83 -14.69
C ILE A 169 -5.63 -8.69 -14.96
N LYS A 170 -5.45 -9.18 -16.19
CA LYS A 170 -4.26 -9.97 -16.58
C LYS A 170 -2.97 -9.20 -16.39
N LEU A 171 -2.92 -7.93 -16.82
CA LEU A 171 -1.75 -7.07 -16.63
C LEU A 171 -1.43 -6.88 -15.14
N HIS A 172 -2.44 -6.63 -14.31
CA HIS A 172 -2.25 -6.46 -12.87
C HIS A 172 -1.84 -7.79 -12.20
N ASN A 173 -2.37 -8.93 -12.64
CA ASN A 173 -1.95 -10.23 -12.14
C ASN A 173 -0.48 -10.55 -12.49
N GLU A 174 -0.05 -10.26 -13.71
CA GLU A 174 1.36 -10.38 -14.11
C GLU A 174 2.27 -9.49 -13.24
N ILE A 175 1.84 -8.26 -12.93
CA ILE A 175 2.56 -7.36 -12.03
C ILE A 175 2.63 -7.96 -10.62
N ARG A 176 1.53 -8.49 -10.07
CA ARG A 176 1.51 -9.15 -8.75
C ARG A 176 2.51 -10.31 -8.68
N GLU A 177 2.58 -11.13 -9.71
CA GLU A 177 3.54 -12.24 -9.78
C GLU A 177 5.01 -11.75 -9.84
N LEU A 178 5.28 -10.66 -10.56
CA LEU A 178 6.62 -10.05 -10.56
C LEU A 178 6.98 -9.45 -9.20
N GLN A 179 6.05 -8.78 -8.54
CA GLN A 179 6.22 -8.27 -7.18
C GLN A 179 6.49 -9.39 -6.17
N LYS A 180 5.77 -10.51 -6.26
CA LYS A 180 6.05 -11.71 -5.43
C LYS A 180 7.46 -12.22 -5.65
N LYS A 181 7.94 -12.27 -6.90
CA LYS A 181 9.33 -12.67 -7.19
C LYS A 181 10.35 -11.75 -6.52
N VAL A 182 10.10 -10.44 -6.41
CA VAL A 182 10.97 -9.53 -5.64
C VAL A 182 11.00 -9.94 -4.17
N TYR A 183 9.86 -10.30 -3.57
CA TYR A 183 9.81 -10.78 -2.19
C TYR A 183 10.49 -12.13 -2.00
N GLU A 184 10.45 -13.04 -2.97
CA GLU A 184 11.11 -14.35 -2.89
C GLU A 184 12.61 -14.24 -2.61
N TYR A 185 13.31 -13.24 -3.19
CA TYR A 185 14.73 -12.99 -2.90
C TYR A 185 15.00 -12.65 -1.43
N ARG A 186 14.01 -12.10 -0.71
CA ARG A 186 14.12 -11.74 0.70
C ARG A 186 13.99 -12.92 1.66
N LYS A 187 13.62 -14.11 1.17
CA LYS A 187 13.61 -15.37 1.94
C LYS A 187 15.00 -15.95 2.16
N SER A 188 16.00 -15.52 1.40
CA SER A 188 17.39 -15.99 1.54
C SER A 188 17.96 -15.66 2.93
N ASP A 189 19.00 -16.40 3.38
CA ASP A 189 19.69 -16.11 4.64
C ASP A 189 20.46 -14.80 4.60
N ALA A 190 20.88 -14.40 3.40
CA ALA A 190 21.50 -13.13 3.11
C ALA A 190 20.65 -12.39 2.06
N PRO A 191 19.57 -11.72 2.45
CA PRO A 191 18.69 -11.05 1.50
C PRO A 191 19.44 -9.98 0.71
N PRO A 192 19.28 -9.94 -0.63
CA PRO A 192 19.93 -8.92 -1.47
C PRO A 192 19.25 -7.55 -1.37
N LEU A 193 18.04 -7.49 -0.80
CA LEU A 193 17.25 -6.28 -0.60
C LEU A 193 16.80 -6.17 0.85
N SER A 194 16.91 -4.96 1.38
CA SER A 194 16.29 -4.58 2.65
C SER A 194 14.81 -4.25 2.50
N GLY A 195 14.11 -4.04 3.61
CA GLY A 195 12.73 -3.55 3.61
C GLY A 195 12.64 -2.14 3.04
N ALA A 196 13.55 -1.26 3.46
CA ALA A 196 13.64 0.11 2.99
C ALA A 196 13.92 0.20 1.49
N GLU A 197 14.73 -0.70 0.93
CA GLU A 197 14.98 -0.78 -0.51
C GLU A 197 13.80 -1.41 -1.29
N THR A 198 13.01 -2.28 -0.66
CA THR A 198 11.86 -2.92 -1.32
C THR A 198 10.65 -1.98 -1.41
N LEU A 199 10.44 -1.12 -0.41
CA LEU A 199 9.25 -0.28 -0.33
C LEU A 199 9.10 0.66 -1.55
N PRO A 200 10.13 1.40 -2.03
CA PRO A 200 10.00 2.22 -3.23
C PRO A 200 9.59 1.43 -4.47
N ILE A 201 10.02 0.18 -4.60
CA ILE A 201 9.63 -0.69 -5.73
C ILE A 201 8.11 -0.89 -5.71
N MET A 202 7.54 -1.22 -4.54
CA MET A 202 6.11 -1.47 -4.39
C MET A 202 5.29 -0.20 -4.57
N VAL A 203 5.72 0.92 -3.97
CA VAL A 203 5.03 2.22 -4.04
C VAL A 203 5.02 2.78 -5.46
N ALA A 204 6.11 2.62 -6.23
CA ALA A 204 6.20 3.09 -7.61
C ALA A 204 5.09 2.49 -8.50
N GLY A 205 4.71 1.24 -8.29
CA GLY A 205 3.63 0.58 -9.02
C GLY A 205 2.25 1.21 -8.82
N LEU A 206 2.09 2.06 -7.80
CA LEU A 206 0.84 2.75 -7.48
C LEU A 206 0.78 4.20 -8.05
N SER A 207 1.81 4.62 -8.77
CA SER A 207 1.92 5.97 -9.34
C SER A 207 2.61 6.01 -10.71
N MET A 208 2.65 4.88 -11.42
CA MET A 208 3.23 4.74 -12.77
C MET A 208 2.26 4.05 -13.71
N PRO A 209 2.36 4.26 -15.06
CA PRO A 209 1.66 3.44 -16.03
C PRO A 209 2.02 1.95 -15.84
N LYS A 210 1.02 1.08 -15.82
CA LYS A 210 1.18 -0.34 -15.41
C LYS A 210 2.12 -1.13 -16.34
N GLU A 211 2.05 -0.91 -17.65
CA GLU A 211 2.95 -1.54 -18.62
C GLU A 211 4.41 -1.10 -18.42
N ARG A 212 4.61 0.18 -18.12
CA ARG A 212 5.93 0.73 -17.82
C ARG A 212 6.49 0.13 -16.53
N TYR A 213 5.67 0.08 -15.48
CA TYR A 213 6.04 -0.54 -14.21
C TYR A 213 6.39 -2.03 -14.36
N LYS A 214 5.56 -2.80 -15.09
CA LYS A 214 5.84 -4.19 -15.42
C LYS A 214 7.20 -4.37 -16.08
N THR A 215 7.50 -3.54 -17.09
CA THR A 215 8.78 -3.58 -17.81
C THR A 215 9.96 -3.33 -16.86
N LEU A 216 9.85 -2.32 -15.98
CA LEU A 216 10.88 -2.01 -15.00
C LEU A 216 11.06 -3.13 -13.96
N LEU A 217 9.97 -3.78 -13.52
CA LEU A 217 10.06 -4.95 -12.64
C LEU A 217 10.82 -6.11 -13.29
N GLN A 218 10.55 -6.39 -14.57
CA GLN A 218 11.26 -7.44 -15.31
C GLN A 218 12.75 -7.14 -15.44
N GLN A 219 13.12 -5.89 -15.75
CA GLN A 219 14.51 -5.44 -15.79
C GLN A 219 15.18 -5.58 -14.41
N PHE A 220 14.50 -5.11 -13.37
CA PHE A 220 15.03 -5.15 -12.01
C PHE A 220 15.23 -6.58 -11.50
N LEU A 221 14.36 -7.53 -11.82
CA LEU A 221 14.54 -8.94 -11.47
C LEU A 221 15.82 -9.53 -12.08
N GLY A 222 16.18 -9.14 -13.30
CA GLY A 222 17.47 -9.51 -13.91
C GLY A 222 18.69 -8.85 -13.22
N ASP A 223 18.49 -7.71 -12.57
CA ASP A 223 19.56 -7.03 -11.82
C ASP A 223 19.68 -7.57 -10.40
N ILE A 224 18.59 -7.93 -9.73
CA ILE A 224 18.57 -8.50 -8.38
C ILE A 224 19.41 -9.78 -8.29
N GLU A 225 19.40 -10.61 -9.35
CA GLU A 225 20.19 -11.85 -9.41
C GLU A 225 21.69 -11.60 -9.29
N LYS A 226 22.16 -10.39 -9.61
CA LYS A 226 23.57 -9.98 -9.56
C LYS A 226 23.93 -9.34 -8.23
N LEU A 227 22.95 -9.02 -7.39
CA LEU A 227 23.17 -8.39 -6.10
C LEU A 227 23.71 -9.43 -5.09
N LYS A 228 24.69 -9.00 -4.33
CA LYS A 228 25.17 -9.80 -3.20
C LYS A 228 24.35 -9.45 -1.97
N GLY A 229 23.72 -10.44 -1.38
CA GLY A 229 23.01 -10.28 -0.12
C GLY A 229 23.93 -9.90 1.03
N GLY A 230 23.41 -9.13 1.98
CA GLY A 230 24.05 -8.82 3.25
C GLY A 230 23.68 -9.85 4.31
N GLY A 231 24.68 -10.36 5.04
CA GLY A 231 24.46 -11.26 6.20
C GLY A 231 24.76 -10.54 7.51
N GLY A 232 24.56 -11.24 8.64
CA GLY A 232 24.92 -10.75 9.98
C GLY A 232 23.84 -9.87 10.64
N HIS A 233 22.61 -9.95 10.17
CA HIS A 233 21.48 -9.27 10.82
C HIS A 233 21.17 -9.91 12.19
N ARG A 234 20.85 -9.06 13.18
CA ARG A 234 20.47 -9.48 14.53
C ARG A 234 19.15 -10.24 14.54
N ALA A 235 18.18 -9.80 13.71
CA ALA A 235 16.89 -10.45 13.58
C ALA A 235 16.25 -10.20 12.19
N ARG A 236 15.43 -11.15 11.76
CA ARG A 236 14.55 -11.04 10.59
C ARG A 236 13.18 -10.54 11.06
N LEU A 237 12.75 -9.42 10.55
CA LEU A 237 11.56 -8.71 11.01
C LEU A 237 10.46 -8.67 9.96
N MET A 238 9.23 -8.62 10.42
CA MET A 238 8.03 -8.34 9.61
C MET A 238 7.38 -7.06 10.11
N ILE A 239 6.92 -6.21 9.18
CA ILE A 239 6.08 -5.04 9.52
C ILE A 239 4.61 -5.38 9.28
N VAL A 240 3.76 -5.08 10.26
CA VAL A 240 2.30 -5.21 10.15
C VAL A 240 1.65 -3.87 10.45
N GLY A 241 0.88 -3.33 9.50
CA GLY A 241 0.31 -2.00 9.70
C GLY A 241 -0.53 -1.47 8.55
N GLY A 242 -0.74 -0.16 8.57
CA GLY A 242 -1.57 0.56 7.61
C GLY A 242 -0.81 1.19 6.45
N GLU A 243 -0.89 2.50 6.40
CA GLU A 243 -0.31 3.33 5.34
C GLU A 243 1.16 3.60 5.66
N LEU A 244 2.05 2.87 5.02
CA LEU A 244 3.50 3.00 5.12
C LEU A 244 4.09 3.07 3.70
N ASP A 245 4.36 4.26 3.23
CA ASP A 245 4.86 4.58 1.88
C ASP A 245 6.22 5.29 1.88
N ASP A 246 6.73 5.65 3.06
CA ASP A 246 8.05 6.24 3.26
C ASP A 246 9.04 5.18 3.80
N PRO A 247 10.17 4.92 3.11
CA PRO A 247 11.17 3.95 3.55
C PRO A 247 11.87 4.32 4.85
N GLU A 248 11.86 5.59 5.27
CA GLU A 248 12.58 6.08 6.45
C GLU A 248 12.25 5.30 7.72
N PHE A 249 10.99 4.87 7.89
CA PHE A 249 10.60 4.06 9.04
C PHE A 249 11.33 2.72 9.08
N MET A 250 11.45 2.05 7.93
CA MET A 250 12.19 0.79 7.81
C MET A 250 13.70 1.01 7.94
N GLU A 251 14.24 2.10 7.38
CA GLU A 251 15.67 2.47 7.52
C GLU A 251 16.08 2.59 9.00
N VAL A 252 15.30 3.32 9.80
CA VAL A 252 15.58 3.47 11.24
C VAL A 252 15.59 2.13 11.96
N ILE A 253 14.72 1.18 11.58
CA ILE A 253 14.68 -0.18 12.14
C ILE A 253 15.93 -0.95 11.71
N GLU A 254 16.27 -0.91 10.43
CA GLU A 254 17.40 -1.66 9.85
C GLU A 254 18.76 -1.12 10.29
N GLU A 255 18.88 0.18 10.58
CA GLU A 255 20.06 0.79 11.21
C GLU A 255 20.40 0.20 12.59
N GLN A 256 19.40 -0.38 13.30
CA GLN A 256 19.64 -1.05 14.60
C GLN A 256 20.14 -2.50 14.44
N GLY A 257 20.30 -2.97 13.20
CA GLY A 257 20.80 -4.32 12.88
C GLY A 257 19.73 -5.36 12.58
N GLY A 258 18.46 -5.01 12.63
CA GLY A 258 17.37 -5.85 12.09
C GLY A 258 17.38 -5.83 10.56
N ILE A 259 16.67 -6.78 9.94
CA ILE A 259 16.31 -6.72 8.51
C ILE A 259 14.82 -6.97 8.34
N VAL A 260 14.11 -6.07 7.68
CA VAL A 260 12.70 -6.28 7.36
C VAL A 260 12.60 -7.14 6.12
N VAL A 261 12.14 -8.37 6.26
CA VAL A 261 12.11 -9.37 5.17
C VAL A 261 10.72 -9.53 4.53
N THR A 262 9.67 -9.13 5.21
CA THR A 262 8.30 -9.14 4.69
C THR A 262 7.44 -8.12 5.44
N ASP A 263 6.21 -7.94 5.00
CA ASP A 263 5.25 -7.03 5.62
C ASP A 263 3.80 -7.49 5.40
N SER A 264 2.87 -6.85 6.10
CA SER A 264 1.44 -6.86 5.82
C SER A 264 0.92 -5.43 5.92
N THR A 265 1.22 -4.61 4.90
CA THR A 265 0.88 -3.17 4.85
C THR A 265 -0.02 -2.84 3.66
N CYS A 266 -0.57 -1.61 3.63
CA CYS A 266 -1.39 -1.13 2.51
C CYS A 266 -0.60 -0.87 1.22
N PHE A 267 0.73 -0.76 1.32
CA PHE A 267 1.65 -0.56 0.20
C PHE A 267 2.54 -1.77 -0.09
N GLY A 268 2.35 -2.88 0.63
CA GLY A 268 3.17 -4.09 0.55
C GLY A 268 2.39 -5.33 0.15
N THR A 269 2.62 -6.46 0.85
CA THR A 269 2.14 -7.79 0.44
C THR A 269 0.63 -7.88 0.29
N ARG A 270 -0.17 -7.09 1.03
CA ARG A 270 -1.63 -7.12 0.88
C ARG A 270 -2.13 -6.72 -0.52
N LEU A 271 -1.31 -6.06 -1.34
CA LEU A 271 -1.67 -5.69 -2.71
C LEU A 271 -1.45 -6.82 -3.72
N MET A 272 -0.50 -7.72 -3.46
CA MET A 272 0.03 -8.61 -4.50
C MET A 272 0.01 -10.09 -4.13
N TRP A 273 -0.41 -10.47 -2.91
CA TRP A 273 -0.23 -11.83 -2.41
C TRP A 273 -1.00 -12.88 -3.21
N ARG A 274 -2.18 -12.53 -3.69
CA ARG A 274 -3.01 -13.41 -4.54
C ARG A 274 -3.36 -12.69 -5.85
N PRO A 275 -3.47 -13.42 -6.97
CA PRO A 275 -4.04 -12.87 -8.19
C PRO A 275 -5.57 -12.78 -8.10
N VAL A 276 -6.18 -11.97 -8.97
CA VAL A 276 -7.61 -12.07 -9.29
C VAL A 276 -7.85 -13.36 -10.05
N ASP A 277 -8.90 -14.10 -9.71
CA ASP A 277 -9.26 -15.34 -10.38
C ASP A 277 -9.74 -15.09 -11.82
N GLU A 278 -8.97 -15.57 -12.80
CA GLU A 278 -9.27 -15.45 -14.24
C GLU A 278 -10.14 -16.60 -14.78
N SER A 279 -10.53 -17.56 -13.93
CA SER A 279 -11.41 -18.67 -14.33
C SER A 279 -12.91 -18.34 -14.24
N VAL A 280 -13.24 -17.17 -13.70
CA VAL A 280 -14.62 -16.66 -13.57
C VAL A 280 -15.03 -15.97 -14.88
N ASP A 281 -16.26 -16.16 -15.34
CA ASP A 281 -16.73 -15.57 -16.61
C ASP A 281 -16.91 -14.04 -16.55
N ASP A 282 -17.28 -13.49 -15.38
CA ASP A 282 -17.59 -12.08 -15.18
C ASP A 282 -16.41 -11.36 -14.49
N PRO A 283 -15.71 -10.40 -15.17
CA PRO A 283 -14.56 -9.71 -14.62
C PRO A 283 -14.89 -8.82 -13.41
N VAL A 284 -16.10 -8.26 -13.37
CA VAL A 284 -16.53 -7.44 -12.22
C VAL A 284 -16.78 -8.34 -11.00
N ARG A 285 -17.32 -9.55 -11.21
CA ARG A 285 -17.49 -10.54 -10.16
C ARG A 285 -16.14 -11.02 -9.62
N ALA A 286 -15.18 -11.28 -10.50
CA ALA A 286 -13.81 -11.65 -10.12
C ALA A 286 -13.16 -10.55 -9.26
N LEU A 287 -13.27 -9.28 -9.66
CA LEU A 287 -12.77 -8.15 -8.88
C LEU A 287 -13.49 -8.01 -7.54
N ALA A 288 -14.82 -8.11 -7.50
CA ALA A 288 -15.57 -8.02 -6.25
C ALA A 288 -15.15 -9.10 -5.25
N SER A 289 -15.02 -10.35 -5.70
CA SER A 289 -14.51 -11.46 -4.87
C SER A 289 -13.10 -11.19 -4.38
N TYR A 290 -12.22 -10.78 -5.27
CA TYR A 290 -10.83 -10.47 -4.93
C TYR A 290 -10.70 -9.40 -3.87
N TYR A 291 -11.35 -8.24 -4.05
CA TYR A 291 -11.21 -7.10 -3.14
C TYR A 291 -11.90 -7.31 -1.80
N ILE A 292 -12.95 -8.12 -1.72
CA ILE A 292 -13.68 -8.39 -0.49
C ILE A 292 -13.14 -9.62 0.24
N TYR A 293 -12.86 -10.72 -0.48
CA TYR A 293 -12.58 -12.02 0.14
C TYR A 293 -11.20 -12.58 -0.14
N ASP A 294 -10.73 -12.63 -1.40
CA ASP A 294 -9.59 -13.47 -1.76
C ASP A 294 -8.25 -12.92 -1.24
N ARG A 295 -8.09 -11.61 -1.27
CA ARG A 295 -6.90 -10.94 -0.73
C ARG A 295 -6.96 -10.81 0.79
N PRO A 296 -5.80 -10.63 1.47
CA PRO A 296 -5.78 -10.34 2.90
C PRO A 296 -6.54 -9.05 3.21
N SER A 297 -7.53 -9.13 4.10
CA SER A 297 -8.43 -8.02 4.38
C SER A 297 -7.79 -6.92 5.23
N CYS A 298 -8.36 -5.73 5.17
CA CYS A 298 -8.09 -4.64 6.10
C CYS A 298 -8.78 -4.90 7.46
N PRO A 299 -8.25 -4.41 8.60
CA PRO A 299 -8.93 -4.45 9.90
C PRO A 299 -10.36 -3.89 9.90
N ARG A 300 -10.70 -3.08 8.90
CA ARG A 300 -12.07 -2.62 8.68
C ARG A 300 -13.08 -3.77 8.49
N MET A 301 -12.62 -4.92 7.98
CA MET A 301 -13.50 -6.06 7.72
C MET A 301 -13.79 -6.79 9.03
N TYR A 302 -14.98 -6.52 9.57
CA TYR A 302 -15.46 -7.11 10.82
C TYR A 302 -15.62 -8.63 10.70
N GLY A 303 -15.15 -9.35 11.71
CA GLY A 303 -15.22 -10.82 11.76
C GLY A 303 -14.12 -11.54 10.97
N ASP A 304 -13.26 -10.84 10.22
CA ASP A 304 -12.19 -11.43 9.41
C ASP A 304 -10.80 -11.42 10.09
N GLN A 305 -10.74 -11.04 11.35
CA GLN A 305 -9.48 -11.00 12.11
C GLN A 305 -8.76 -12.36 12.15
N PRO A 306 -9.41 -13.52 12.33
CA PRO A 306 -8.71 -14.81 12.33
C PRO A 306 -7.93 -15.05 11.01
N ARG A 307 -8.53 -14.77 9.84
CA ARG A 307 -7.87 -14.92 8.54
C ARG A 307 -6.67 -13.97 8.39
N ARG A 308 -6.76 -12.75 8.92
CA ARG A 308 -5.63 -11.80 8.93
C ARG A 308 -4.48 -12.33 9.78
N ILE A 309 -4.77 -12.89 10.95
CA ILE A 309 -3.76 -13.47 11.82
C ILE A 309 -3.12 -14.70 11.18
N ASP A 310 -3.91 -15.58 10.58
CA ASP A 310 -3.39 -16.73 9.87
C ASP A 310 -2.44 -16.29 8.74
N TYR A 311 -2.83 -15.30 7.96
CA TYR A 311 -1.97 -14.72 6.92
C TYR A 311 -0.66 -14.15 7.47
N ILE A 312 -0.70 -13.44 8.61
CA ILE A 312 0.51 -12.91 9.26
C ILE A 312 1.41 -14.06 9.73
N LYS A 313 0.85 -15.12 10.34
CA LYS A 313 1.59 -16.29 10.79
C LYS A 313 2.18 -17.09 9.62
N GLU A 314 1.44 -17.24 8.51
CA GLU A 314 1.94 -17.87 7.29
C GLU A 314 3.15 -17.11 6.73
N LEU A 315 3.06 -15.79 6.57
CA LEU A 315 4.19 -14.97 6.14
C LEU A 315 5.36 -15.03 7.12
N ALA A 316 5.11 -14.93 8.41
CA ALA A 316 6.16 -15.01 9.41
C ALA A 316 6.93 -16.33 9.31
N LYS A 317 6.24 -17.45 9.13
CA LYS A 317 6.85 -18.77 8.90
C LYS A 317 7.62 -18.82 7.59
N GLU A 318 6.99 -18.37 6.48
CA GLU A 318 7.53 -18.46 5.13
C GLU A 318 8.84 -17.64 4.98
N PHE A 319 8.89 -16.47 5.62
CA PHE A 319 10.05 -15.58 5.61
C PHE A 319 10.99 -15.79 6.81
N ARG A 320 10.73 -16.79 7.65
CA ARG A 320 11.54 -17.10 8.84
C ARG A 320 11.74 -15.87 9.73
N VAL A 321 10.63 -15.23 10.07
CA VAL A 321 10.58 -14.00 10.86
C VAL A 321 10.85 -14.33 12.33
N ASP A 322 11.72 -13.57 12.97
CA ASP A 322 12.08 -13.69 14.39
C ASP A 322 11.23 -12.80 15.29
N GLY A 323 10.67 -11.75 14.72
CA GLY A 323 9.79 -10.84 15.45
C GLY A 323 9.01 -9.93 14.52
N ILE A 324 7.86 -9.47 14.99
CA ILE A 324 6.94 -8.63 14.24
C ILE A 324 6.84 -7.25 14.87
N ILE A 325 6.92 -6.21 14.04
CA ILE A 325 6.67 -4.83 14.45
C ILE A 325 5.31 -4.40 13.91
N GLY A 326 4.37 -4.13 14.82
CA GLY A 326 3.08 -3.53 14.50
C GLY A 326 3.22 -2.01 14.40
N GLU A 327 3.07 -1.46 13.20
CA GLU A 327 3.12 -0.02 12.90
C GLU A 327 1.70 0.54 12.85
N ARG A 328 1.43 1.64 13.56
CA ARG A 328 0.14 2.30 13.56
C ARG A 328 0.32 3.81 13.50
N LEU A 329 -0.42 4.46 12.58
CA LEU A 329 -0.57 5.91 12.62
C LEU A 329 -1.43 6.31 13.84
N ILE A 330 -0.99 7.33 14.56
CA ILE A 330 -1.75 7.90 15.68
C ILE A 330 -3.16 8.28 15.19
N PHE A 331 -4.18 7.99 15.98
CA PHE A 331 -5.60 8.13 15.66
C PHE A 331 -6.13 7.19 14.54
N CYS A 332 -5.37 6.20 14.08
CA CYS A 332 -5.94 5.17 13.20
C CYS A 332 -6.82 4.21 14.00
N ASP A 333 -8.14 4.39 13.93
CA ASP A 333 -9.14 3.59 14.64
C ASP A 333 -9.04 2.10 14.31
N GLN A 334 -8.80 1.78 13.05
CA GLN A 334 -8.77 0.41 12.52
C GLN A 334 -7.63 -0.40 13.16
N TRP A 335 -6.42 0.16 13.16
CA TRP A 335 -5.24 -0.51 13.68
C TRP A 335 -5.12 -0.44 15.20
N LEU A 336 -5.85 0.47 15.86
CA LEU A 336 -5.82 0.57 17.33
C LEU A 336 -6.29 -0.74 18.00
N VAL A 337 -7.45 -1.23 17.60
CA VAL A 337 -8.03 -2.46 18.14
C VAL A 337 -7.33 -3.68 17.57
N GLU A 338 -7.02 -3.65 16.26
CA GLU A 338 -6.38 -4.78 15.58
C GLU A 338 -5.01 -5.13 16.17
N HIS A 339 -4.16 -4.15 16.47
CA HIS A 339 -2.85 -4.41 17.06
C HIS A 339 -2.94 -5.03 18.45
N TYR A 340 -3.93 -4.63 19.24
CA TYR A 340 -4.16 -5.24 20.53
C TYR A 340 -4.50 -6.73 20.39
N MET A 341 -5.45 -7.05 19.52
CA MET A 341 -5.86 -8.44 19.24
C MET A 341 -4.72 -9.24 18.61
N THR A 342 -4.06 -8.68 17.61
CA THR A 342 -2.88 -9.32 16.98
C THR A 342 -1.80 -9.64 17.99
N GLY A 343 -1.52 -8.72 18.94
CA GLY A 343 -0.54 -8.96 20.00
C GLY A 343 -0.90 -10.10 20.92
N MET A 344 -2.18 -10.31 21.20
CA MET A 344 -2.66 -11.48 21.98
C MET A 344 -2.44 -12.78 21.22
N ASP A 345 -2.86 -12.85 19.96
CA ASP A 345 -2.75 -14.04 19.11
C ASP A 345 -1.28 -14.42 18.80
N LEU A 346 -0.42 -13.41 18.61
CA LEU A 346 1.01 -13.64 18.39
C LEU A 346 1.73 -14.08 19.67
N LYS A 347 1.30 -13.59 20.84
CA LYS A 347 1.82 -14.05 22.12
C LYS A 347 1.49 -15.53 22.37
N GLU A 348 0.28 -15.98 22.04
CA GLU A 348 -0.10 -17.39 22.11
C GLU A 348 0.72 -18.26 21.14
N ALA A 349 1.15 -17.69 20.02
CA ALA A 349 2.00 -18.35 19.03
C ALA A 349 3.50 -18.22 19.32
N GLU A 350 3.89 -17.65 20.47
CA GLU A 350 5.27 -17.40 20.90
C GLU A 350 6.08 -16.55 19.89
N ILE A 351 5.42 -15.68 19.12
CA ILE A 351 6.05 -14.77 18.18
C ILE A 351 6.22 -13.39 18.84
N PRO A 352 7.46 -12.89 19.02
CA PRO A 352 7.71 -11.56 19.57
C PRO A 352 7.00 -10.47 18.77
N PHE A 353 6.32 -9.56 19.48
CA PHE A 353 5.56 -8.47 18.88
C PHE A 353 5.84 -7.14 19.58
N LEU A 354 6.29 -6.15 18.79
CA LEU A 354 6.50 -4.77 19.23
C LEU A 354 5.47 -3.87 18.57
N GLN A 355 4.61 -3.21 19.37
CA GLN A 355 3.69 -2.20 18.85
C GLN A 355 4.34 -0.81 18.86
N LEU A 356 4.26 -0.09 17.74
CA LEU A 356 4.79 1.26 17.57
C LEU A 356 3.71 2.19 17.01
N ASP A 357 3.53 3.34 17.69
CA ASP A 357 2.69 4.43 17.20
C ASP A 357 3.58 5.50 16.57
N ARG A 358 3.16 6.04 15.42
CA ARG A 358 3.86 7.10 14.72
C ARG A 358 2.89 8.10 14.07
N GLU A 359 3.40 9.26 13.74
CA GLU A 359 2.75 10.17 12.80
C GLU A 359 3.12 9.76 11.36
N TYR A 360 2.39 10.26 10.37
CA TYR A 360 2.64 9.95 8.97
C TYR A 360 4.03 10.43 8.54
N ILE A 361 4.37 11.67 8.86
CA ILE A 361 5.74 12.17 8.68
C ILE A 361 6.56 11.82 9.92
N MET A 362 7.69 11.19 9.70
CA MET A 362 8.53 10.68 10.76
C MET A 362 9.08 11.78 11.68
N GLY A 363 8.67 11.71 12.94
CA GLY A 363 9.27 12.44 14.05
C GLY A 363 9.82 11.44 15.10
N GLY A 364 10.61 11.93 16.06
CA GLY A 364 10.99 11.11 17.22
C GLY A 364 11.88 9.90 16.91
N LYS A 365 12.73 9.94 15.88
CA LYS A 365 13.62 8.83 15.45
C LYS A 365 14.44 8.23 16.61
N GLY A 366 14.86 9.05 17.57
CA GLY A 366 15.62 8.55 18.74
C GLY A 366 14.81 7.60 19.61
N GLN A 367 13.53 7.91 19.85
CA GLN A 367 12.63 7.04 20.61
C GLN A 367 12.37 5.72 19.86
N LEU A 368 12.18 5.79 18.53
CA LEU A 368 12.00 4.61 17.69
C LEU A 368 13.25 3.70 17.77
N ARG A 369 14.46 4.26 17.59
CA ARG A 369 15.71 3.51 17.72
C ARG A 369 15.83 2.77 19.05
N THR A 370 15.58 3.46 20.17
CA THR A 370 15.66 2.85 21.50
C THR A 370 14.69 1.68 21.67
N ARG A 371 13.45 1.83 21.19
CA ARG A 371 12.43 0.76 21.29
C ARG A 371 12.77 -0.43 20.41
N VAL A 372 13.24 -0.18 19.19
CA VAL A 372 13.67 -1.25 18.26
C VAL A 372 14.91 -1.97 18.82
N GLN A 373 15.89 -1.25 19.37
CA GLN A 373 17.06 -1.87 19.98
C GLN A 373 16.67 -2.81 21.13
N ALA A 374 15.82 -2.35 22.07
CA ALA A 374 15.35 -3.19 23.16
C ALA A 374 14.55 -4.42 22.66
N PHE A 375 13.80 -4.27 21.56
CA PHE A 375 13.10 -5.39 20.96
C PHE A 375 14.05 -6.43 20.35
N LEU A 376 15.10 -5.99 19.67
CA LEU A 376 16.13 -6.88 19.14
C LEU A 376 16.87 -7.63 20.25
N GLU A 377 17.21 -6.97 21.35
CA GLU A 377 17.79 -7.58 22.54
C GLU A 377 16.86 -8.64 23.16
N THR A 378 15.54 -8.39 23.17
CA THR A 378 14.55 -9.38 23.62
C THR A 378 14.55 -10.62 22.74
N ILE A 379 14.57 -10.45 21.41
CA ILE A 379 14.63 -11.56 20.45
C ILE A 379 15.92 -12.37 20.63
N GLU A 380 17.05 -11.71 20.79
CA GLU A 380 18.34 -12.38 21.02
C GLU A 380 18.34 -13.20 22.33
N GLY A 381 17.75 -12.65 23.41
CA GLY A 381 17.61 -13.35 24.69
C GLY A 381 16.68 -14.57 24.63
N MET A 382 15.72 -14.60 23.71
CA MET A 382 14.83 -15.78 23.52
C MET A 382 15.50 -16.91 22.73
N ARG A 383 16.61 -16.62 22.00
CA ARG A 383 17.38 -17.59 21.22
C ARG A 383 18.54 -18.21 22.00
N SER A 384 18.96 -17.57 23.09
CA SER A 384 20.05 -18.04 23.97
C SER A 384 19.52 -19.02 25.03
#